data_2b967ed3321d643382f3642894928ae3
#
_entry.id   2b967ed3321d643382f3642894928ae3
#
_cell.length_a   1.000
_cell.length_b   1.000
_cell.length_c   1.000
_cell.angle_alpha   90.00
_cell.angle_beta   90.00
_cell.angle_gamma   90.00
#
_symmetry.space_group_name_H-M   'P 1'
#
loop_
_entity.id
_entity.type
_entity.pdbx_description
1 polymer ?
#
loop_
_entity_poly.entity_id
_entity_poly.type
_entity_poly.pdbx_seq_one_letter_code
_entity_poly.pdbx_strand_id
1 'polypeptide(L)'
;MNFLQYAVWGAYLTSMGAYLGGFEAMRSNIGTFYAMQGLVSLFMPALMGIVADRWIEAQKLLGICHGLAAAFMFAAGFYCLHSGAEVAFAPLFTLYTLSVAFYMPTIALSNSVAYTSLGKVNLDTVKHFPPIRIFGTIGFICSMLFVNFAKTDGEAFQNTPIQFVVSAILGIVLAVYAFTLPRCETDKSKVRKSLAEALGLNAFVLFRHKKMAIFFIFSMLLGALLQITNGYANDFIRSFGSIPEFADTFGANNANALISLSQMSETFCILLIPFFLRRFGIKKVMLMSMFAWVFRFGLFGVGNPGSGVWAFVLSMIVYGIAFDFFNISGSLFVERETDKSIRSSSQGLFMMMTNGLGATIGMFAAQAIVNHFVYSQTDALAKVAGWQTSWFVFAGFALVVAVAFALIFKYKHEPNDIKH
;
A
#
# COMPACT_ATOMS: atom_id res chain seq x y z
N MET A 1 8.05 -14.26 -10.87
CA MET A 1 7.31 -14.24 -9.60
C MET A 1 6.98 -12.79 -9.17
N ASN A 2 7.95 -11.95 -8.81
CA ASN A 2 7.68 -10.61 -8.28
C ASN A 2 6.85 -9.71 -9.20
N PHE A 3 7.06 -9.77 -10.51
CA PHE A 3 6.20 -9.05 -11.47
C PHE A 3 4.73 -9.40 -11.27
N LEU A 4 4.38 -10.68 -11.30
CA LEU A 4 2.99 -11.14 -11.15
C LEU A 4 2.45 -10.85 -9.75
N GLN A 5 3.28 -10.98 -8.69
CA GLN A 5 2.90 -10.70 -7.30
C GLN A 5 2.26 -9.32 -7.14
N TYR A 6 2.87 -8.31 -7.72
CA TYR A 6 2.38 -6.93 -7.62
C TYR A 6 1.45 -6.53 -8.77
N ALA A 7 1.51 -7.23 -9.92
CA ALA A 7 0.54 -7.04 -10.98
C ALA A 7 -0.89 -7.41 -10.56
N VAL A 8 -1.04 -8.47 -9.73
CA VAL A 8 -2.33 -8.83 -9.09
C VAL A 8 -2.92 -7.64 -8.34
N TRP A 9 -2.10 -6.92 -7.60
CA TRP A 9 -2.54 -5.79 -6.76
C TRP A 9 -2.78 -4.53 -7.59
N GLY A 10 -1.88 -4.23 -8.54
CA GLY A 10 -1.98 -3.07 -9.41
C GLY A 10 -3.21 -3.07 -10.32
N ALA A 11 -3.79 -4.24 -10.60
CA ALA A 11 -4.97 -4.36 -11.44
C ALA A 11 -6.22 -3.69 -10.83
N TYR A 12 -6.31 -3.57 -9.50
CA TYR A 12 -7.52 -3.02 -8.86
C TYR A 12 -7.25 -1.98 -7.77
N LEU A 13 -6.08 -1.99 -7.12
CA LEU A 13 -5.86 -1.23 -5.89
C LEU A 13 -6.21 0.26 -6.02
N THR A 14 -5.80 0.90 -7.10
CA THR A 14 -5.96 2.35 -7.28
C THR A 14 -7.27 2.73 -7.96
N SER A 15 -7.95 1.81 -8.63
CA SER A 15 -9.21 2.05 -9.35
C SER A 15 -10.46 1.56 -8.63
N MET A 16 -10.31 0.60 -7.70
CA MET A 16 -11.44 0.04 -6.96
C MET A 16 -12.25 1.12 -6.21
N GLY A 17 -11.58 2.11 -5.61
CA GLY A 17 -12.26 3.19 -4.88
C GLY A 17 -13.22 3.97 -5.77
N ALA A 18 -12.78 4.34 -6.97
CA ALA A 18 -13.62 5.04 -7.95
C ALA A 18 -14.76 4.15 -8.49
N TYR A 19 -14.49 2.86 -8.71
CA TYR A 19 -15.53 1.90 -9.09
C TYR A 19 -16.60 1.77 -8.00
N LEU A 20 -16.20 1.58 -6.74
CA LEU A 20 -17.11 1.49 -5.60
C LEU A 20 -17.88 2.80 -5.35
N GLY A 21 -17.26 3.95 -5.60
CA GLY A 21 -17.87 5.28 -5.52
C GLY A 21 -19.05 5.49 -6.47
N GLY A 22 -19.13 4.69 -7.54
CA GLY A 22 -20.27 4.65 -8.45
C GLY A 22 -21.56 4.08 -7.85
N PHE A 23 -21.47 3.28 -6.78
CA PHE A 23 -22.61 2.65 -6.12
C PHE A 23 -22.98 3.40 -4.84
N GLU A 24 -24.25 3.76 -4.69
CA GLU A 24 -24.73 4.45 -3.50
C GLU A 24 -24.51 3.63 -2.23
N ALA A 25 -24.77 2.33 -2.28
CA ALA A 25 -24.58 1.41 -1.15
C ALA A 25 -23.10 1.22 -0.72
N MET A 26 -22.12 1.49 -1.62
CA MET A 26 -20.70 1.30 -1.36
C MET A 26 -19.97 2.60 -1.04
N ARG A 27 -20.45 3.70 -1.60
CA ARG A 27 -19.79 5.02 -1.56
C ARG A 27 -19.37 5.44 -0.16
N SER A 28 -20.24 5.24 0.84
CA SER A 28 -19.95 5.58 2.23
C SER A 28 -18.97 4.62 2.92
N ASN A 29 -18.61 3.50 2.29
CA ASN A 29 -17.84 2.41 2.88
C ASN A 29 -16.51 2.10 2.16
N ILE A 30 -16.07 2.95 1.23
CA ILE A 30 -14.82 2.73 0.46
C ILE A 30 -13.62 2.55 1.39
N GLY A 31 -13.48 3.41 2.39
CA GLY A 31 -12.39 3.31 3.37
C GLY A 31 -12.40 2.00 4.15
N THR A 32 -13.57 1.40 4.37
CA THR A 32 -13.71 0.08 5.03
C THR A 32 -13.04 -1.02 4.20
N PHE A 33 -13.19 -1.02 2.88
CA PHE A 33 -12.50 -1.97 1.99
C PHE A 33 -10.99 -1.83 2.11
N TYR A 34 -10.45 -0.61 2.07
CA TYR A 34 -9.01 -0.38 2.18
C TYR A 34 -8.47 -0.63 3.59
N ALA A 35 -9.25 -0.35 4.63
CA ALA A 35 -8.90 -0.65 6.02
C ALA A 35 -8.69 -2.16 6.25
N MET A 36 -9.43 -3.02 5.52
CA MET A 36 -9.26 -4.47 5.63
C MET A 36 -7.87 -4.95 5.22
N GLN A 37 -7.21 -4.29 4.28
CA GLN A 37 -5.82 -4.63 3.92
C GLN A 37 -4.88 -4.44 5.12
N GLY A 38 -5.02 -3.33 5.84
CA GLY A 38 -4.26 -3.07 7.05
C GLY A 38 -4.59 -4.07 8.17
N LEU A 39 -5.88 -4.25 8.45
CA LEU A 39 -6.35 -5.13 9.51
C LEU A 39 -5.90 -6.59 9.30
N VAL A 40 -6.06 -7.10 8.09
CA VAL A 40 -5.64 -8.46 7.72
C VAL A 40 -4.13 -8.61 7.81
N SER A 41 -3.38 -7.58 7.44
CA SER A 41 -1.91 -7.58 7.49
C SER A 41 -1.35 -7.66 8.92
N LEU A 42 -2.16 -7.40 9.95
CA LEU A 42 -1.76 -7.58 11.34
C LEU A 42 -1.55 -9.05 11.71
N PHE A 43 -2.33 -9.96 11.14
CA PHE A 43 -2.38 -11.35 11.61
C PHE A 43 -1.97 -12.37 10.55
N MET A 44 -2.45 -12.21 9.32
CA MET A 44 -2.33 -13.24 8.29
C MET A 44 -0.89 -13.53 7.85
N PRO A 45 0.02 -12.54 7.70
CA PRO A 45 1.41 -12.84 7.37
C PRO A 45 2.11 -13.69 8.43
N ALA A 46 1.85 -13.42 9.71
CA ALA A 46 2.42 -14.19 10.82
C ALA A 46 1.87 -15.64 10.85
N LEU A 47 0.55 -15.80 10.67
CA LEU A 47 -0.09 -17.11 10.61
C LEU A 47 0.46 -17.94 9.45
N MET A 48 0.51 -17.37 8.25
CA MET A 48 1.03 -18.08 7.07
C MET A 48 2.55 -18.31 7.16
N GLY A 49 3.29 -17.45 7.84
CA GLY A 49 4.70 -17.66 8.16
C GLY A 49 4.91 -18.92 9.02
N ILE A 50 4.08 -19.12 10.05
CA ILE A 50 4.12 -20.34 10.89
C ILE A 50 3.79 -21.58 10.05
N VAL A 51 2.82 -21.49 9.15
CA VAL A 51 2.43 -22.59 8.25
C VAL A 51 3.58 -22.92 7.30
N ALA A 52 4.24 -21.90 6.73
CA ALA A 52 5.40 -22.05 5.83
C ALA A 52 6.61 -22.67 6.52
N ASP A 53 6.87 -22.28 7.77
CA ASP A 53 8.03 -22.78 8.52
C ASP A 53 7.87 -24.26 8.92
N ARG A 54 6.64 -24.75 9.11
CA ARG A 54 6.41 -26.05 9.76
C ARG A 54 5.75 -27.10 8.88
N TRP A 55 4.79 -26.72 8.06
CA TRP A 55 3.86 -27.69 7.46
C TRP A 55 3.88 -27.71 5.94
N ILE A 56 3.96 -26.55 5.30
CA ILE A 56 3.86 -26.43 3.85
C ILE A 56 5.04 -25.61 3.33
N GLU A 57 5.78 -26.14 2.38
CA GLU A 57 6.87 -25.44 1.71
C GLU A 57 6.42 -24.07 1.20
N ALA A 58 7.20 -23.02 1.45
CA ALA A 58 6.80 -21.63 1.22
C ALA A 58 6.32 -21.35 -0.21
N GLN A 59 6.95 -21.96 -1.25
CA GLN A 59 6.52 -21.81 -2.64
C GLN A 59 5.16 -22.46 -2.91
N LYS A 60 4.86 -23.60 -2.26
CA LYS A 60 3.55 -24.24 -2.39
C LYS A 60 2.47 -23.44 -1.68
N LEU A 61 2.78 -22.94 -0.47
CA LEU A 61 1.88 -22.07 0.28
C LEU A 61 1.60 -20.77 -0.47
N LEU A 62 2.61 -20.19 -1.12
CA LEU A 62 2.45 -19.03 -2.00
C LEU A 62 1.43 -19.32 -3.11
N GLY A 63 1.54 -20.48 -3.77
CA GLY A 63 0.61 -20.92 -4.80
C GLY A 63 -0.82 -21.12 -4.28
N ILE A 64 -0.97 -21.78 -3.13
CA ILE A 64 -2.27 -22.01 -2.50
C ILE A 64 -2.93 -20.66 -2.10
N CYS A 65 -2.19 -19.77 -1.46
CA CYS A 65 -2.70 -18.46 -1.05
C CYS A 65 -3.12 -17.63 -2.27
N HIS A 66 -2.32 -17.61 -3.36
CA HIS A 66 -2.72 -16.92 -4.59
C HIS A 66 -3.93 -17.56 -5.27
N GLY A 67 -4.03 -18.90 -5.25
CA GLY A 67 -5.19 -19.60 -5.78
C GLY A 67 -6.49 -19.26 -5.04
N LEU A 68 -6.45 -19.26 -3.70
CA LEU A 68 -7.60 -18.88 -2.88
C LEU A 68 -7.94 -17.40 -3.03
N ALA A 69 -6.93 -16.50 -2.98
CA ALA A 69 -7.15 -15.08 -3.20
C ALA A 69 -7.78 -14.80 -4.57
N ALA A 70 -7.28 -15.44 -5.61
CA ALA A 70 -7.80 -15.32 -6.96
C ALA A 70 -9.22 -15.87 -7.10
N ALA A 71 -9.54 -17.01 -6.47
CA ALA A 71 -10.89 -17.57 -6.48
C ALA A 71 -11.92 -16.61 -5.87
N PHE A 72 -11.61 -16.03 -4.70
CA PHE A 72 -12.48 -15.06 -4.06
C PHE A 72 -12.56 -13.73 -4.85
N MET A 73 -11.46 -13.27 -5.46
CA MET A 73 -11.47 -12.06 -6.28
C MET A 73 -12.25 -12.27 -7.58
N PHE A 74 -12.14 -13.46 -8.19
CA PHE A 74 -12.94 -13.84 -9.35
C PHE A 74 -14.43 -13.87 -8.98
N ALA A 75 -14.77 -14.49 -7.85
CA ALA A 75 -16.14 -14.51 -7.35
C ALA A 75 -16.69 -13.10 -7.09
N ALA A 76 -15.86 -12.18 -6.56
CA ALA A 76 -16.23 -10.79 -6.37
C ALA A 76 -16.51 -10.08 -7.71
N GLY A 77 -15.63 -10.25 -8.70
CA GLY A 77 -15.82 -9.71 -10.05
C GLY A 77 -17.06 -10.28 -10.74
N PHE A 78 -17.25 -11.59 -10.65
CA PHE A 78 -18.42 -12.27 -11.21
C PHE A 78 -19.72 -11.84 -10.54
N TYR A 79 -19.72 -11.69 -9.21
CA TYR A 79 -20.86 -11.15 -8.47
C TYR A 79 -21.23 -9.74 -8.96
N CYS A 80 -20.25 -8.83 -9.11
CA CYS A 80 -20.49 -7.49 -9.61
C CYS A 80 -21.00 -7.48 -11.06
N LEU A 81 -20.48 -8.35 -11.94
CA LEU A 81 -20.94 -8.49 -13.33
C LEU A 81 -22.40 -8.92 -13.41
N HIS A 82 -22.86 -9.83 -12.54
CA HIS A 82 -24.24 -10.31 -12.53
C HIS A 82 -25.21 -9.37 -11.83
N SER A 83 -24.76 -8.69 -10.78
CA SER A 83 -25.60 -7.77 -10.01
C SER A 83 -25.78 -6.40 -10.68
N GLY A 84 -24.91 -6.03 -11.62
CA GLY A 84 -24.97 -4.76 -12.34
C GLY A 84 -25.03 -3.57 -11.38
N ALA A 85 -26.13 -2.83 -11.37
CA ALA A 85 -26.35 -1.69 -10.50
C ALA A 85 -26.77 -2.08 -9.04
N GLU A 86 -27.19 -3.32 -8.82
CA GLU A 86 -27.73 -3.81 -7.53
C GLU A 86 -26.65 -4.50 -6.67
N VAL A 87 -25.39 -4.11 -6.81
CA VAL A 87 -24.30 -4.67 -5.99
C VAL A 87 -24.51 -4.31 -4.53
N ALA A 88 -24.69 -5.33 -3.67
CA ALA A 88 -24.84 -5.17 -2.23
C ALA A 88 -23.50 -5.18 -1.49
N PHE A 89 -23.41 -4.41 -0.39
CA PHE A 89 -22.17 -4.27 0.38
C PHE A 89 -21.68 -5.62 0.95
N ALA A 90 -22.53 -6.34 1.67
CA ALA A 90 -22.10 -7.50 2.44
C ALA A 90 -21.49 -8.65 1.59
N PRO A 91 -22.08 -9.07 0.46
CA PRO A 91 -21.47 -10.10 -0.38
C PRO A 91 -20.12 -9.65 -0.96
N LEU A 92 -20.06 -8.45 -1.55
CA LEU A 92 -18.84 -7.95 -2.15
C LEU A 92 -17.73 -7.76 -1.10
N PHE A 93 -18.04 -7.15 0.03
CA PHE A 93 -17.11 -6.94 1.12
C PHE A 93 -16.55 -8.26 1.69
N THR A 94 -17.41 -9.28 1.84
CA THR A 94 -16.98 -10.59 2.31
C THR A 94 -16.03 -11.26 1.33
N LEU A 95 -16.37 -11.32 0.02
CA LEU A 95 -15.53 -11.89 -1.01
C LEU A 95 -14.19 -11.17 -1.14
N TYR A 96 -14.23 -9.84 -1.13
CA TYR A 96 -13.03 -9.02 -1.15
C TYR A 96 -12.14 -9.26 0.09
N THR A 97 -12.71 -9.26 1.29
CA THR A 97 -11.97 -9.48 2.54
C THR A 97 -11.29 -10.84 2.56
N LEU A 98 -11.98 -11.90 2.11
CA LEU A 98 -11.41 -13.23 1.99
C LEU A 98 -10.26 -13.27 0.98
N SER A 99 -10.44 -12.62 -0.17
CA SER A 99 -9.35 -12.48 -1.16
C SER A 99 -8.12 -11.80 -0.56
N VAL A 100 -8.31 -10.66 0.09
CA VAL A 100 -7.22 -9.90 0.72
C VAL A 100 -6.57 -10.67 1.86
N ALA A 101 -7.35 -11.45 2.64
CA ALA A 101 -6.83 -12.28 3.72
C ALA A 101 -5.80 -13.30 3.24
N PHE A 102 -6.01 -13.88 2.06
CA PHE A 102 -5.05 -14.80 1.46
C PHE A 102 -3.96 -14.08 0.64
N TYR A 103 -4.24 -12.89 0.10
CA TYR A 103 -3.27 -12.14 -0.69
C TYR A 103 -2.19 -11.49 0.19
N MET A 104 -2.52 -10.84 1.30
CA MET A 104 -1.56 -10.07 2.11
C MET A 104 -0.35 -10.89 2.59
N PRO A 105 -0.49 -12.14 3.07
CA PRO A 105 0.66 -12.94 3.46
C PRO A 105 1.58 -13.31 2.29
N THR A 106 1.08 -13.30 1.05
CA THR A 106 1.89 -13.67 -0.12
C THR A 106 3.03 -12.69 -0.38
N ILE A 107 2.92 -11.45 0.09
CA ILE A 107 3.99 -10.45 0.00
C ILE A 107 5.24 -10.92 0.76
N ALA A 108 5.05 -11.38 1.99
CA ALA A 108 6.15 -11.92 2.80
C ALA A 108 6.63 -13.28 2.27
N LEU A 109 5.71 -14.16 1.86
CA LEU A 109 6.04 -15.46 1.28
C LEU A 109 6.86 -15.32 -0.01
N SER A 110 6.50 -14.40 -0.91
CA SER A 110 7.25 -14.17 -2.15
C SER A 110 8.68 -13.69 -1.88
N ASN A 111 8.88 -12.83 -0.88
CA ASN A 111 10.21 -12.42 -0.47
C ASN A 111 11.01 -13.61 0.09
N SER A 112 10.40 -14.44 0.94
CA SER A 112 11.04 -15.64 1.48
C SER A 112 11.46 -16.63 0.39
N VAL A 113 10.59 -16.87 -0.59
CA VAL A 113 10.89 -17.72 -1.75
C VAL A 113 12.02 -17.13 -2.59
N ALA A 114 12.04 -15.81 -2.80
CA ALA A 114 13.11 -15.14 -3.54
C ALA A 114 14.47 -15.27 -2.82
N TYR A 115 14.51 -15.05 -1.50
CA TYR A 115 15.74 -15.19 -0.71
C TYR A 115 16.25 -16.62 -0.72
N THR A 116 15.38 -17.61 -0.53
CA THR A 116 15.74 -19.01 -0.59
C THR A 116 16.29 -19.41 -1.97
N SER A 117 15.66 -18.91 -3.03
CA SER A 117 16.10 -19.18 -4.41
C SER A 117 17.47 -18.59 -4.70
N LEU A 118 17.74 -17.36 -4.25
CA LEU A 118 19.05 -16.72 -4.39
C LEU A 118 20.12 -17.47 -3.58
N GLY A 119 19.82 -17.89 -2.35
CA GLY A 119 20.73 -18.68 -1.52
C GLY A 119 21.11 -20.01 -2.14
N LYS A 120 20.18 -20.69 -2.82
CA LYS A 120 20.45 -21.97 -3.50
C LYS A 120 21.43 -21.87 -4.66
N VAL A 121 21.52 -20.71 -5.28
CA VAL A 121 22.49 -20.45 -6.37
C VAL A 121 23.70 -19.65 -5.88
N ASN A 122 23.90 -19.56 -4.55
CA ASN A 122 24.99 -18.84 -3.89
C ASN A 122 25.11 -17.37 -4.29
N LEU A 123 23.98 -16.71 -4.60
CA LEU A 123 23.93 -15.27 -4.87
C LEU A 123 23.64 -14.50 -3.58
N ASP A 124 24.36 -13.40 -3.40
CA ASP A 124 24.15 -12.49 -2.28
C ASP A 124 22.78 -11.83 -2.37
N THR A 125 21.93 -12.07 -1.38
CA THR A 125 20.57 -11.53 -1.32
C THR A 125 20.55 -10.02 -1.23
N VAL A 126 21.50 -9.40 -0.52
CA VAL A 126 21.57 -7.93 -0.37
C VAL A 126 21.83 -7.26 -1.71
N LYS A 127 22.67 -7.87 -2.55
CA LYS A 127 23.03 -7.33 -3.87
C LYS A 127 22.00 -7.65 -4.95
N HIS A 128 21.39 -8.84 -4.94
CA HIS A 128 20.60 -9.34 -6.07
C HIS A 128 19.08 -9.24 -5.86
N PHE A 129 18.60 -9.12 -4.61
CA PHE A 129 17.16 -8.99 -4.36
C PHE A 129 16.58 -7.63 -4.79
N PRO A 130 17.24 -6.46 -4.56
CA PRO A 130 16.67 -5.18 -4.97
C PRO A 130 16.28 -5.08 -6.45
N PRO A 131 17.12 -5.50 -7.42
CA PRO A 131 16.72 -5.55 -8.83
C PRO A 131 15.49 -6.44 -9.08
N ILE A 132 15.41 -7.60 -8.39
CA ILE A 132 14.26 -8.51 -8.50
C ILE A 132 12.98 -7.83 -7.96
N ARG A 133 13.10 -7.07 -6.88
CA ARG A 133 11.98 -6.33 -6.27
C ARG A 133 11.43 -5.23 -7.19
N ILE A 134 12.29 -4.56 -7.97
CA ILE A 134 11.89 -3.55 -8.96
C ILE A 134 10.92 -4.13 -9.99
N PHE A 135 11.09 -5.39 -10.41
CA PHE A 135 10.11 -6.05 -11.29
C PHE A 135 8.70 -6.11 -10.69
N GLY A 136 8.57 -6.08 -9.36
CA GLY A 136 7.27 -5.96 -8.69
C GLY A 136 6.61 -4.61 -8.99
N THR A 137 7.34 -3.51 -8.86
CA THR A 137 6.83 -2.18 -9.19
C THR A 137 6.47 -2.08 -10.68
N ILE A 138 7.30 -2.65 -11.57
CA ILE A 138 6.99 -2.72 -13.01
C ILE A 138 5.69 -3.50 -13.24
N GLY A 139 5.50 -4.66 -12.59
CA GLY A 139 4.28 -5.45 -12.67
C GLY A 139 3.05 -4.68 -12.23
N PHE A 140 3.16 -3.96 -11.11
CA PHE A 140 2.09 -3.10 -10.60
C PHE A 140 1.71 -2.03 -11.63
N ILE A 141 2.69 -1.31 -12.18
CA ILE A 141 2.46 -0.26 -13.18
C ILE A 141 1.86 -0.86 -14.46
N CYS A 142 2.39 -1.97 -14.95
CA CYS A 142 1.88 -2.60 -16.18
C CYS A 142 0.42 -3.01 -16.05
N SER A 143 0.02 -3.66 -14.96
CA SER A 143 -1.38 -4.06 -14.75
C SER A 143 -2.30 -2.86 -14.53
N MET A 144 -1.83 -1.84 -13.82
CA MET A 144 -2.55 -0.60 -13.59
C MET A 144 -2.81 0.16 -14.91
N LEU A 145 -1.80 0.25 -15.79
CA LEU A 145 -1.96 0.83 -17.13
C LEU A 145 -2.82 -0.04 -18.03
N PHE A 146 -2.69 -1.36 -17.93
CA PHE A 146 -3.55 -2.28 -18.69
C PHE A 146 -5.02 -2.05 -18.39
N VAL A 147 -5.44 -2.03 -17.13
CA VAL A 147 -6.84 -1.79 -16.78
C VAL A 147 -7.31 -0.36 -17.07
N ASN A 148 -6.39 0.60 -17.17
CA ASN A 148 -6.70 1.97 -17.57
C ASN A 148 -7.03 2.08 -19.06
N PHE A 149 -6.27 1.39 -19.93
CA PHE A 149 -6.39 1.56 -21.37
C PHE A 149 -7.22 0.47 -22.06
N ALA A 150 -7.27 -0.74 -21.49
CA ALA A 150 -8.14 -1.80 -22.03
C ALA A 150 -9.61 -1.45 -21.80
N LYS A 151 -10.43 -1.69 -22.82
CA LYS A 151 -11.85 -1.33 -22.82
C LYS A 151 -12.71 -2.52 -23.22
N THR A 152 -13.93 -2.53 -22.71
CA THR A 152 -15.03 -3.37 -23.18
C THR A 152 -16.29 -2.52 -23.26
N ASP A 153 -17.05 -2.64 -24.33
CA ASP A 153 -18.27 -1.87 -24.58
C ASP A 153 -18.08 -0.34 -24.42
N GLY A 154 -16.90 0.16 -24.78
CA GLY A 154 -16.53 1.58 -24.68
C GLY A 154 -15.99 2.01 -23.32
N GLU A 155 -16.16 1.21 -22.26
CA GLU A 155 -15.72 1.51 -20.89
C GLU A 155 -14.35 0.90 -20.58
N ALA A 156 -13.48 1.68 -19.92
CA ALA A 156 -12.18 1.18 -19.45
C ALA A 156 -12.34 0.16 -18.31
N PHE A 157 -11.51 -0.88 -18.29
CA PHE A 157 -11.59 -1.94 -17.29
C PHE A 157 -11.50 -1.41 -15.86
N GLN A 158 -10.76 -0.34 -15.62
CA GLN A 158 -10.67 0.32 -14.31
C GLN A 158 -12.04 0.83 -13.78
N ASN A 159 -13.02 1.05 -14.66
CA ASN A 159 -14.36 1.54 -14.34
C ASN A 159 -15.38 0.40 -14.20
N THR A 160 -14.96 -0.83 -14.45
CA THR A 160 -15.83 -2.02 -14.52
C THR A 160 -15.35 -3.08 -13.54
N PRO A 161 -16.18 -4.08 -13.20
CA PRO A 161 -15.75 -5.21 -12.37
C PRO A 161 -14.67 -6.07 -13.02
N ILE A 162 -14.36 -5.87 -14.30
CA ILE A 162 -13.30 -6.61 -15.01
C ILE A 162 -11.93 -6.40 -14.37
N GLN A 163 -11.69 -5.28 -13.69
CA GLN A 163 -10.46 -5.06 -12.90
C GLN A 163 -10.22 -6.19 -11.88
N PHE A 164 -11.28 -6.70 -11.23
CA PHE A 164 -11.18 -7.83 -10.29
C PHE A 164 -10.92 -9.16 -11.02
N VAL A 165 -11.52 -9.34 -12.19
CA VAL A 165 -11.29 -10.52 -13.04
C VAL A 165 -9.84 -10.55 -13.53
N VAL A 166 -9.30 -9.42 -13.99
CA VAL A 166 -7.88 -9.29 -14.39
C VAL A 166 -6.96 -9.65 -13.24
N SER A 167 -7.22 -9.11 -12.04
CA SER A 167 -6.47 -9.44 -10.83
C SER A 167 -6.51 -10.94 -10.54
N ALA A 168 -7.69 -11.55 -10.64
CA ALA A 168 -7.88 -12.98 -10.39
C ALA A 168 -7.11 -13.85 -11.42
N ILE A 169 -7.15 -13.50 -12.71
CA ILE A 169 -6.41 -14.22 -13.76
C ILE A 169 -4.91 -14.16 -13.47
N LEU A 170 -4.36 -12.97 -13.17
CA LEU A 170 -2.96 -12.82 -12.80
C LEU A 170 -2.61 -13.63 -11.56
N GLY A 171 -3.50 -13.67 -10.56
CA GLY A 171 -3.36 -14.48 -9.36
C GLY A 171 -3.33 -15.99 -9.66
N ILE A 172 -4.20 -16.49 -10.54
CA ILE A 172 -4.21 -17.90 -10.98
C ILE A 172 -2.90 -18.23 -11.71
N VAL A 173 -2.45 -17.36 -12.62
CA VAL A 173 -1.17 -17.56 -13.33
C VAL A 173 -0.03 -17.67 -12.33
N LEU A 174 0.01 -16.79 -11.33
CA LEU A 174 1.05 -16.86 -10.29
C LEU A 174 0.88 -18.08 -9.39
N ALA A 175 -0.34 -18.48 -9.07
CA ALA A 175 -0.61 -19.69 -8.29
C ALA A 175 -0.01 -20.92 -8.97
N VAL A 176 -0.27 -21.12 -10.26
CA VAL A 176 0.29 -22.23 -11.04
C VAL A 176 1.82 -22.13 -11.13
N TYR A 177 2.32 -20.93 -11.45
CA TYR A 177 3.77 -20.67 -11.56
C TYR A 177 4.51 -20.94 -10.23
N ALA A 178 3.89 -20.66 -9.09
CA ALA A 178 4.51 -20.87 -7.79
C ALA A 178 4.91 -22.33 -7.52
N PHE A 179 4.18 -23.30 -8.06
CA PHE A 179 4.52 -24.73 -7.94
C PHE A 179 5.76 -25.12 -8.75
N THR A 180 6.19 -24.30 -9.70
CA THR A 180 7.42 -24.54 -10.50
C THR A 180 8.66 -23.93 -9.87
N LEU A 181 8.51 -23.13 -8.80
CA LEU A 181 9.61 -22.45 -8.12
C LEU A 181 10.47 -23.45 -7.31
N PRO A 182 11.74 -23.10 -7.03
CA PRO A 182 12.64 -23.94 -6.23
C PRO A 182 12.02 -24.24 -4.85
N ARG A 183 12.13 -25.49 -4.41
CA ARG A 183 11.60 -25.94 -3.12
C ARG A 183 12.21 -25.16 -1.96
N CYS A 184 11.38 -24.62 -1.09
CA CYS A 184 11.79 -23.98 0.15
C CYS A 184 11.54 -24.98 1.28
N GLU A 185 12.59 -25.64 1.75
CA GLU A 185 12.47 -26.71 2.75
C GLU A 185 11.91 -26.17 4.07
N THR A 186 10.98 -26.93 4.66
CA THR A 186 10.47 -26.67 6.00
C THR A 186 11.49 -27.14 7.03
N ASP A 187 11.83 -26.30 7.99
CA ASP A 187 12.75 -26.65 9.07
C ASP A 187 11.97 -27.00 10.34
N LYS A 188 11.71 -28.29 10.52
CA LYS A 188 11.00 -28.82 11.70
C LYS A 188 11.80 -28.71 13.00
N SER A 189 13.10 -28.41 12.92
CA SER A 189 13.99 -28.29 14.08
C SER A 189 13.97 -26.90 14.70
N LYS A 190 13.44 -25.91 13.98
CA LYS A 190 13.33 -24.53 14.52
C LYS A 190 12.47 -24.52 15.78
N VAL A 191 13.01 -23.86 16.82
CA VAL A 191 12.34 -23.60 18.09
C VAL A 191 10.91 -23.11 17.81
N ARG A 192 9.94 -23.68 18.53
CA ARG A 192 8.52 -23.31 18.41
C ARG A 192 8.35 -21.83 18.78
N LYS A 193 8.28 -20.96 17.77
CA LYS A 193 7.82 -19.58 18.01
C LYS A 193 6.38 -19.64 18.47
N SER A 194 6.08 -19.01 19.58
CA SER A 194 4.69 -18.80 20.00
C SER A 194 3.98 -17.87 19.01
N LEU A 195 2.66 -17.91 18.98
CA LEU A 195 1.89 -16.94 18.14
C LEU A 195 2.25 -15.50 18.48
N ALA A 196 2.48 -15.21 19.78
CA ALA A 196 2.90 -13.90 20.25
C ALA A 196 4.27 -13.48 19.68
N GLU A 197 5.23 -14.43 19.58
CA GLU A 197 6.54 -14.17 18.97
C GLU A 197 6.42 -13.97 17.45
N ALA A 198 5.59 -14.76 16.78
CA ALA A 198 5.36 -14.64 15.34
C ALA A 198 4.67 -13.32 14.97
N LEU A 199 3.76 -12.83 15.81
CA LEU A 199 3.11 -11.53 15.70
C LEU A 199 4.03 -10.37 16.14
N GLY A 200 5.23 -10.65 16.64
CA GLY A 200 6.16 -9.62 17.12
C GLY A 200 5.73 -8.93 18.42
N LEU A 201 4.78 -9.54 19.18
CA LEU A 201 4.24 -8.92 20.40
C LEU A 201 5.31 -8.73 21.49
N ASN A 202 6.39 -9.52 21.47
CA ASN A 202 7.51 -9.34 22.37
C ASN A 202 8.20 -7.96 22.23
N ALA A 203 8.09 -7.35 21.03
CA ALA A 203 8.64 -6.03 20.80
C ALA A 203 7.84 -4.90 21.49
N PHE A 204 6.63 -5.16 21.98
CA PHE A 204 5.87 -4.16 22.76
C PHE A 204 6.59 -3.72 24.05
N VAL A 205 7.55 -4.49 24.53
CA VAL A 205 8.44 -4.07 25.63
C VAL A 205 9.18 -2.76 25.29
N LEU A 206 9.42 -2.48 24.01
CA LEU A 206 10.07 -1.25 23.55
C LEU A 206 9.27 0.02 23.86
N PHE A 207 7.95 -0.08 24.07
CA PHE A 207 7.15 1.07 24.52
C PHE A 207 7.53 1.56 25.93
N ARG A 208 8.25 0.76 26.72
CA ARG A 208 8.83 1.22 27.99
C ARG A 208 9.96 2.23 27.79
N HIS A 209 10.61 2.23 26.64
CA HIS A 209 11.64 3.20 26.29
C HIS A 209 11.00 4.40 25.58
N LYS A 210 11.01 5.56 26.22
CA LYS A 210 10.38 6.81 25.75
C LYS A 210 10.68 7.12 24.28
N LYS A 211 11.93 6.94 23.83
CA LYS A 211 12.37 7.20 22.46
C LYS A 211 11.67 6.28 21.44
N MET A 212 11.60 4.99 21.75
CA MET A 212 10.95 3.99 20.91
C MET A 212 9.42 4.15 20.90
N ALA A 213 8.83 4.43 22.06
CA ALA A 213 7.39 4.70 22.16
C ALA A 213 6.99 5.89 21.29
N ILE A 214 7.71 7.01 21.38
CA ILE A 214 7.50 8.19 20.52
C ILE A 214 7.61 7.80 19.04
N PHE A 215 8.66 7.09 18.67
CA PHE A 215 8.87 6.65 17.28
C PHE A 215 7.69 5.79 16.76
N PHE A 216 7.25 4.79 17.51
CA PHE A 216 6.15 3.91 17.08
C PHE A 216 4.81 4.65 17.02
N ILE A 217 4.53 5.58 17.93
CA ILE A 217 3.33 6.42 17.88
C ILE A 217 3.33 7.28 16.60
N PHE A 218 4.45 7.94 16.29
CA PHE A 218 4.55 8.74 15.06
C PHE A 218 4.53 7.87 13.79
N SER A 219 5.07 6.64 13.87
CA SER A 219 4.96 5.67 12.77
C SER A 219 3.50 5.29 12.49
N MET A 220 2.69 5.12 13.54
CA MET A 220 1.25 4.87 13.41
C MET A 220 0.52 6.09 12.82
N LEU A 221 0.80 7.29 13.32
CA LEU A 221 0.18 8.51 12.81
C LEU A 221 0.51 8.77 11.33
N LEU A 222 1.77 8.52 10.93
CA LEU A 222 2.15 8.61 9.52
C LEU A 222 1.53 7.48 8.69
N GLY A 223 1.46 6.29 9.28
CA GLY A 223 0.78 5.13 8.68
C GLY A 223 -0.66 5.44 8.28
N ALA A 224 -1.35 6.31 9.02
CA ALA A 224 -2.69 6.75 8.68
C ALA A 224 -2.81 7.43 7.31
N LEU A 225 -1.73 7.98 6.77
CA LEU A 225 -1.72 8.68 5.47
C LEU A 225 -1.49 7.73 4.29
N LEU A 226 -0.88 6.55 4.52
CA LEU A 226 -0.32 5.69 3.47
C LEU A 226 -1.34 5.22 2.44
N GLN A 227 -2.55 4.86 2.86
CA GLN A 227 -3.56 4.26 1.98
C GLN A 227 -4.57 5.27 1.41
N ILE A 228 -4.58 6.53 1.90
CA ILE A 228 -5.60 7.52 1.51
C ILE A 228 -5.61 7.73 0.00
N THR A 229 -4.45 7.92 -0.62
CA THR A 229 -4.39 8.14 -2.07
C THR A 229 -4.72 6.89 -2.88
N ASN A 230 -4.43 5.70 -2.39
CA ASN A 230 -4.83 4.46 -3.05
C ASN A 230 -6.36 4.31 -3.09
N GLY A 231 -7.04 4.72 -2.00
CA GLY A 231 -8.49 4.63 -1.90
C GLY A 231 -9.25 5.72 -2.64
N TYR A 232 -8.72 6.94 -2.65
CA TYR A 232 -9.52 8.11 -3.02
C TYR A 232 -8.97 8.96 -4.17
N ALA A 233 -7.68 8.84 -4.55
CA ALA A 233 -7.11 9.70 -5.57
C ALA A 233 -7.74 9.48 -6.96
N ASN A 234 -8.06 8.24 -7.33
CA ASN A 234 -8.68 7.93 -8.61
C ASN A 234 -10.11 8.50 -8.68
N ASP A 235 -10.91 8.29 -7.63
CA ASP A 235 -12.28 8.83 -7.56
C ASP A 235 -12.28 10.37 -7.61
N PHE A 236 -11.37 11.01 -6.87
CA PHE A 236 -11.19 12.45 -6.91
C PHE A 236 -10.87 12.96 -8.32
N ILE A 237 -9.85 12.42 -8.98
CA ILE A 237 -9.43 12.89 -10.30
C ILE A 237 -10.56 12.69 -11.33
N ARG A 238 -11.25 11.56 -11.25
CA ARG A 238 -12.38 11.26 -12.13
C ARG A 238 -13.62 12.11 -11.87
N SER A 239 -13.82 12.59 -10.63
CA SER A 239 -14.96 13.44 -10.30
C SER A 239 -15.01 14.73 -11.12
N PHE A 240 -13.86 15.21 -11.58
CA PHE A 240 -13.79 16.34 -12.51
C PHE A 240 -14.45 16.07 -13.87
N GLY A 241 -14.54 14.81 -14.31
CA GLY A 241 -15.22 14.45 -15.53
C GLY A 241 -16.71 14.79 -15.58
N SER A 242 -17.31 15.01 -14.40
CA SER A 242 -18.70 15.50 -14.30
C SER A 242 -18.83 17.01 -14.56
N ILE A 243 -17.73 17.74 -14.71
CA ILE A 243 -17.70 19.17 -14.99
C ILE A 243 -17.36 19.34 -16.49
N PRO A 244 -18.19 20.05 -17.28
CA PRO A 244 -18.00 20.16 -18.74
C PRO A 244 -16.61 20.65 -19.15
N GLU A 245 -16.01 21.56 -18.38
CA GLU A 245 -14.66 22.10 -18.63
C GLU A 245 -13.57 21.02 -18.59
N PHE A 246 -13.74 19.96 -17.78
CA PHE A 246 -12.74 18.95 -17.55
C PHE A 246 -13.10 17.58 -18.16
N ALA A 247 -14.31 17.40 -18.70
CA ALA A 247 -14.83 16.13 -19.17
C ALA A 247 -13.91 15.42 -20.18
N ASP A 248 -13.29 16.18 -21.11
CA ASP A 248 -12.44 15.65 -22.16
C ASP A 248 -10.94 15.66 -21.79
N THR A 249 -10.58 16.01 -20.54
CA THR A 249 -9.18 16.02 -20.13
C THR A 249 -8.61 14.62 -19.99
N PHE A 250 -7.31 14.48 -20.34
CA PHE A 250 -6.61 13.21 -20.17
C PHE A 250 -6.68 12.68 -18.73
N GLY A 251 -6.47 13.54 -17.74
CA GLY A 251 -6.46 13.15 -16.32
C GLY A 251 -7.79 12.60 -15.85
N ALA A 252 -8.91 13.26 -16.16
CA ALA A 252 -10.26 12.81 -15.78
C ALA A 252 -10.61 11.45 -16.38
N ASN A 253 -10.18 11.19 -17.62
CA ASN A 253 -10.46 9.94 -18.32
C ASN A 253 -9.45 8.82 -18.03
N ASN A 254 -8.22 9.17 -17.61
CA ASN A 254 -7.11 8.23 -17.43
C ASN A 254 -6.44 8.40 -16.06
N ALA A 255 -7.23 8.43 -15.00
CA ALA A 255 -6.74 8.70 -13.64
C ALA A 255 -5.64 7.72 -13.21
N ASN A 256 -5.77 6.42 -13.50
CA ASN A 256 -4.75 5.44 -13.19
C ASN A 256 -3.42 5.70 -13.92
N ALA A 257 -3.48 6.11 -15.20
CA ALA A 257 -2.26 6.46 -15.93
C ALA A 257 -1.54 7.64 -15.27
N LEU A 258 -2.28 8.64 -14.79
CA LEU A 258 -1.70 9.75 -14.04
C LEU A 258 -1.13 9.28 -12.70
N ILE A 259 -1.86 8.48 -11.94
CA ILE A 259 -1.43 7.94 -10.64
C ILE A 259 -0.20 7.02 -10.78
N SER A 260 -0.02 6.35 -11.92
CA SER A 260 1.15 5.48 -12.16
C SER A 260 2.49 6.23 -12.05
N LEU A 261 2.50 7.55 -12.27
CA LEU A 261 3.68 8.40 -12.03
C LEU A 261 4.17 8.31 -10.57
N SER A 262 3.27 8.06 -9.61
CA SER A 262 3.65 7.87 -8.21
C SER A 262 4.53 6.63 -8.04
N GLN A 263 4.19 5.53 -8.70
CA GLN A 263 4.96 4.28 -8.64
C GLN A 263 6.30 4.41 -9.36
N MET A 264 6.33 5.14 -10.47
CA MET A 264 7.58 5.46 -11.16
C MET A 264 8.50 6.30 -10.25
N SER A 265 7.95 7.34 -9.60
CA SER A 265 8.69 8.18 -8.66
C SER A 265 9.24 7.38 -7.48
N GLU A 266 8.47 6.44 -6.91
CA GLU A 266 8.93 5.54 -5.85
C GLU A 266 10.22 4.82 -6.26
N THR A 267 10.24 4.22 -7.46
CA THR A 267 11.41 3.51 -7.97
C THR A 267 12.67 4.39 -8.03
N PHE A 268 12.53 5.65 -8.47
CA PHE A 268 13.66 6.59 -8.53
C PHE A 268 14.08 7.09 -7.15
N CYS A 269 13.11 7.37 -6.27
CA CYS A 269 13.39 7.89 -4.93
C CYS A 269 14.15 6.90 -4.06
N ILE A 270 13.90 5.61 -4.18
CA ILE A 270 14.66 4.57 -3.47
C ILE A 270 16.17 4.69 -3.74
N LEU A 271 16.57 5.00 -4.97
CA LEU A 271 17.98 5.16 -5.35
C LEU A 271 18.63 6.39 -4.71
N LEU A 272 17.84 7.40 -4.34
CA LEU A 272 18.33 8.63 -3.72
C LEU A 272 18.50 8.51 -2.21
N ILE A 273 17.83 7.55 -1.56
CA ILE A 273 17.81 7.42 -0.10
C ILE A 273 19.21 7.33 0.53
N PRO A 274 20.18 6.53 0.00
CA PRO A 274 21.50 6.46 0.59
C PRO A 274 22.22 7.81 0.61
N PHE A 275 22.05 8.63 -0.42
CA PHE A 275 22.60 9.99 -0.47
C PHE A 275 21.99 10.87 0.63
N PHE A 276 20.65 10.88 0.75
CA PHE A 276 19.96 11.70 1.75
C PHE A 276 20.28 11.26 3.18
N LEU A 277 20.33 9.95 3.43
CA LEU A 277 20.67 9.41 4.75
C LEU A 277 22.09 9.80 5.17
N ARG A 278 23.07 9.69 4.27
CA ARG A 278 24.46 10.10 4.56
C ARG A 278 24.58 11.60 4.81
N ARG A 279 23.86 12.42 4.02
CA ARG A 279 23.98 13.88 4.09
C ARG A 279 23.20 14.48 5.26
N PHE A 280 22.01 13.98 5.56
CA PHE A 280 21.07 14.60 6.49
C PHE A 280 20.78 13.79 7.74
N GLY A 281 21.01 12.47 7.70
CA GLY A 281 20.73 11.53 8.77
C GLY A 281 19.26 11.13 8.91
N ILE A 282 19.03 10.10 9.71
CA ILE A 282 17.74 9.40 9.82
C ILE A 282 16.58 10.35 10.17
N LYS A 283 16.70 11.18 11.21
CA LYS A 283 15.62 12.09 11.64
C LYS A 283 15.20 13.07 10.55
N LYS A 284 16.17 13.70 9.87
CA LYS A 284 15.86 14.70 8.84
C LYS A 284 15.23 14.05 7.62
N VAL A 285 15.66 12.83 7.25
CA VAL A 285 15.06 12.05 6.15
C VAL A 285 13.62 11.67 6.49
N MET A 286 13.32 11.24 7.72
CA MET A 286 11.94 11.03 8.18
C MET A 286 11.10 12.31 8.09
N LEU A 287 11.65 13.45 8.51
CA LEU A 287 10.97 14.75 8.40
C LEU A 287 10.70 15.15 6.95
N MET A 288 11.66 14.91 6.04
CA MET A 288 11.46 15.15 4.61
C MET A 288 10.26 14.35 4.08
N SER A 289 10.13 13.09 4.48
CA SER A 289 8.95 12.28 4.14
C SER A 289 7.65 12.87 4.68
N MET A 290 7.64 13.26 5.96
CA MET A 290 6.43 13.83 6.57
C MET A 290 5.98 15.12 5.87
N PHE A 291 6.91 16.02 5.55
CA PHE A 291 6.61 17.22 4.76
C PHE A 291 6.23 16.90 3.32
N ALA A 292 6.80 15.85 2.74
CA ALA A 292 6.39 15.40 1.41
C ALA A 292 4.91 14.96 1.39
N TRP A 293 4.38 14.35 2.45
CA TRP A 293 2.95 14.07 2.59
C TRP A 293 2.11 15.36 2.66
N VAL A 294 2.59 16.40 3.36
CA VAL A 294 1.92 17.72 3.38
C VAL A 294 1.81 18.28 1.96
N PHE A 295 2.92 18.30 1.23
CA PHE A 295 2.95 18.79 -0.15
C PHE A 295 2.08 17.93 -1.07
N ARG A 296 2.15 16.61 -0.96
CA ARG A 296 1.36 15.69 -1.76
C ARG A 296 -0.13 15.99 -1.67
N PHE A 297 -0.66 16.07 -0.45
CA PHE A 297 -2.09 16.35 -0.24
C PHE A 297 -2.44 17.80 -0.56
N GLY A 298 -1.59 18.77 -0.23
CA GLY A 298 -1.79 20.16 -0.59
C GLY A 298 -1.86 20.36 -2.11
N LEU A 299 -0.99 19.70 -2.87
CA LEU A 299 -0.99 19.74 -4.33
C LEU A 299 -2.24 19.07 -4.93
N PHE A 300 -2.76 17.99 -4.31
CA PHE A 300 -4.06 17.46 -4.68
C PHE A 300 -5.18 18.49 -4.43
N GLY A 301 -5.14 19.22 -3.31
CA GLY A 301 -6.13 20.22 -2.96
C GLY A 301 -6.20 21.40 -3.93
N VAL A 302 -5.07 21.80 -4.55
CA VAL A 302 -5.04 22.91 -5.51
C VAL A 302 -5.11 22.45 -6.98
N GLY A 303 -4.88 21.16 -7.26
CA GLY A 303 -4.80 20.62 -8.61
C GLY A 303 -6.17 20.43 -9.27
N ASN A 304 -6.14 20.39 -10.58
CA ASN A 304 -7.24 19.96 -11.44
C ASN A 304 -6.67 19.28 -12.69
N PRO A 305 -7.45 18.50 -13.44
CA PRO A 305 -6.94 17.80 -14.62
C PRO A 305 -6.78 18.67 -15.88
N GLY A 306 -7.15 19.95 -15.82
CA GLY A 306 -6.94 20.94 -16.88
C GLY A 306 -5.64 21.73 -16.69
N SER A 307 -5.73 23.05 -16.55
CA SER A 307 -4.57 23.96 -16.38
C SER A 307 -3.78 23.67 -15.09
N GLY A 308 -4.41 23.08 -14.07
CA GLY A 308 -3.80 22.69 -12.80
C GLY A 308 -3.21 21.29 -12.76
N VAL A 309 -3.12 20.56 -13.88
CA VAL A 309 -2.59 19.18 -13.94
C VAL A 309 -1.14 19.07 -13.45
N TRP A 310 -0.36 20.13 -13.57
CA TRP A 310 1.00 20.21 -13.04
C TRP A 310 1.07 19.91 -11.53
N ALA A 311 0.04 20.33 -10.76
CA ALA A 311 -0.01 20.08 -9.33
C ALA A 311 -0.24 18.58 -9.06
N PHE A 312 -1.09 17.90 -9.84
CA PHE A 312 -1.24 16.46 -9.76
C PHE A 312 0.06 15.74 -10.10
N VAL A 313 0.70 16.11 -11.21
CA VAL A 313 1.99 15.51 -11.61
C VAL A 313 3.05 15.69 -10.52
N LEU A 314 3.17 16.90 -9.98
CA LEU A 314 4.13 17.17 -8.90
C LEU A 314 3.78 16.39 -7.62
N SER A 315 2.50 16.28 -7.27
CA SER A 315 2.04 15.42 -6.18
C SER A 315 2.45 13.96 -6.39
N MET A 316 2.33 13.43 -7.61
CA MET A 316 2.75 12.07 -7.94
C MET A 316 4.28 11.90 -7.81
N ILE A 317 5.05 12.88 -8.25
CA ILE A 317 6.52 12.85 -8.12
C ILE A 317 6.96 12.90 -6.65
N VAL A 318 6.31 13.69 -5.83
CA VAL A 318 6.63 13.81 -4.39
C VAL A 318 6.31 12.51 -3.62
N TYR A 319 5.47 11.64 -4.15
CA TYR A 319 5.07 10.38 -3.48
C TYR A 319 6.24 9.47 -3.11
N GLY A 320 7.22 9.31 -3.98
CA GLY A 320 8.38 8.47 -3.69
C GLY A 320 9.15 8.95 -2.45
N ILE A 321 9.30 10.28 -2.28
CA ILE A 321 9.90 10.85 -1.08
C ILE A 321 8.97 10.63 0.13
N ALA A 322 7.68 10.84 -0.03
CA ALA A 322 6.71 10.70 1.04
C ALA A 322 6.66 9.27 1.60
N PHE A 323 6.68 8.26 0.74
CA PHE A 323 6.53 6.87 1.13
C PHE A 323 7.85 6.23 1.58
N ASP A 324 8.88 6.26 0.73
CA ASP A 324 10.08 5.47 0.94
C ASP A 324 11.03 6.06 1.99
N PHE A 325 11.15 7.38 2.05
CA PHE A 325 12.08 8.02 2.98
C PHE A 325 11.74 7.69 4.43
N PHE A 326 10.45 7.61 4.79
CA PHE A 326 10.07 7.20 6.14
C PHE A 326 10.24 5.70 6.35
N ASN A 327 9.76 4.88 5.43
CA ASN A 327 9.80 3.43 5.59
C ASN A 327 11.23 2.91 5.74
N ILE A 328 12.15 3.38 4.90
CA ILE A 328 13.54 2.92 4.93
C ILE A 328 14.31 3.53 6.11
N SER A 329 14.15 4.84 6.37
CA SER A 329 14.83 5.46 7.51
C SER A 329 14.25 4.98 8.85
N GLY A 330 12.96 4.67 8.93
CA GLY A 330 12.31 4.08 10.09
C GLY A 330 12.79 2.67 10.37
N SER A 331 12.86 1.84 9.34
CA SER A 331 13.44 0.50 9.45
C SER A 331 14.88 0.54 9.93
N LEU A 332 15.70 1.44 9.38
CA LEU A 332 17.09 1.64 9.79
C LEU A 332 17.20 2.15 11.24
N PHE A 333 16.30 3.03 11.66
CA PHE A 333 16.24 3.49 13.05
C PHE A 333 15.95 2.33 14.00
N VAL A 334 14.93 1.51 13.71
CA VAL A 334 14.58 0.33 14.49
C VAL A 334 15.77 -0.64 14.57
N GLU A 335 16.44 -0.89 13.44
CA GLU A 335 17.58 -1.80 13.41
C GLU A 335 18.72 -1.36 14.35
N ARG A 336 18.96 -0.05 14.45
CA ARG A 336 20.02 0.52 15.27
C ARG A 336 19.69 0.57 16.76
N GLU A 337 18.43 0.87 17.07
CA GLU A 337 17.99 1.10 18.45
C GLU A 337 17.55 -0.19 19.16
N THR A 338 17.59 -1.34 18.48
CA THR A 338 17.14 -2.61 19.06
C THR A 338 18.23 -3.66 19.08
N ASP A 339 18.25 -4.45 20.15
CA ASP A 339 19.14 -5.58 20.29
C ASP A 339 18.92 -6.63 19.22
N LYS A 340 19.99 -7.33 18.84
CA LYS A 340 19.92 -8.39 17.80
C LYS A 340 18.87 -9.45 18.10
N SER A 341 18.61 -9.75 19.38
CA SER A 341 17.65 -10.78 19.82
C SER A 341 16.19 -10.45 19.51
N ILE A 342 15.80 -9.18 19.52
CA ILE A 342 14.41 -8.73 19.29
C ILE A 342 14.25 -7.92 17.99
N ARG A 343 15.31 -7.76 17.20
CA ARG A 343 15.33 -6.90 16.01
C ARG A 343 14.24 -7.26 15.00
N SER A 344 14.09 -8.54 14.69
CA SER A 344 13.05 -9.01 13.77
C SER A 344 11.64 -8.69 14.27
N SER A 345 11.37 -8.92 15.57
CA SER A 345 10.09 -8.59 16.20
C SER A 345 9.84 -7.08 16.20
N SER A 346 10.90 -6.27 16.35
CA SER A 346 10.82 -4.81 16.35
C SER A 346 10.51 -4.25 14.95
N GLN A 347 11.05 -4.85 13.90
CA GLN A 347 10.68 -4.56 12.52
C GLN A 347 9.21 -4.95 12.23
N GLY A 348 8.79 -6.10 12.74
CA GLY A 348 7.38 -6.52 12.69
C GLY A 348 6.45 -5.51 13.39
N LEU A 349 6.83 -5.02 14.56
CA LEU A 349 6.08 -3.98 15.27
C LEU A 349 6.03 -2.66 14.49
N PHE A 350 7.14 -2.26 13.85
CA PHE A 350 7.15 -1.07 12.98
C PHE A 350 6.15 -1.19 11.83
N MET A 351 6.14 -2.34 11.14
CA MET A 351 5.18 -2.62 10.06
C MET A 351 3.74 -2.70 10.58
N MET A 352 3.54 -3.27 11.77
CA MET A 352 2.23 -3.31 12.43
C MET A 352 1.72 -1.90 12.73
N MET A 353 2.56 -1.02 13.25
CA MET A 353 2.18 0.36 13.58
C MET A 353 1.90 1.18 12.32
N THR A 354 2.70 1.03 11.25
CA THR A 354 2.52 1.78 9.99
C THR A 354 1.41 1.20 9.12
N ASN A 355 1.65 0.02 8.53
CA ASN A 355 0.79 -0.56 7.49
C ASN A 355 -0.43 -1.32 8.07
N GLY A 356 -0.35 -1.70 9.34
CA GLY A 356 -1.47 -2.34 10.04
C GLY A 356 -2.39 -1.31 10.70
N LEU A 357 -2.09 -0.95 11.94
CA LEU A 357 -2.93 -0.08 12.77
C LEU A 357 -3.08 1.33 12.17
N GLY A 358 -1.96 1.95 11.77
CA GLY A 358 -1.97 3.30 11.21
C GLY A 358 -2.84 3.37 9.97
N ALA A 359 -2.57 2.51 8.97
CA ALA A 359 -3.34 2.48 7.74
C ALA A 359 -4.83 2.19 7.96
N THR A 360 -5.16 1.27 8.86
CA THR A 360 -6.55 0.93 9.20
C THR A 360 -7.29 2.11 9.81
N ILE A 361 -6.72 2.74 10.85
CA ILE A 361 -7.31 3.91 11.52
C ILE A 361 -7.43 5.07 10.55
N GLY A 362 -6.37 5.30 9.74
CA GLY A 362 -6.33 6.37 8.75
C GLY A 362 -7.42 6.24 7.69
N MET A 363 -7.69 5.02 7.22
CA MET A 363 -8.73 4.80 6.21
C MET A 363 -10.13 5.01 6.78
N PHE A 364 -10.40 4.62 8.03
CA PHE A 364 -11.68 4.95 8.68
C PHE A 364 -11.85 6.46 8.91
N ALA A 365 -10.79 7.15 9.34
CA ALA A 365 -10.81 8.60 9.48
C ALA A 365 -11.01 9.31 8.14
N ALA A 366 -10.31 8.87 7.09
CA ALA A 366 -10.45 9.41 5.74
C ALA A 366 -11.87 9.16 5.19
N GLN A 367 -12.44 7.99 5.43
CA GLN A 367 -13.83 7.69 5.07
C GLN A 367 -14.81 8.67 5.72
N ALA A 368 -14.67 8.94 7.02
CA ALA A 368 -15.54 9.89 7.72
C ALA A 368 -15.43 11.31 7.13
N ILE A 369 -14.20 11.76 6.82
CA ILE A 369 -13.94 13.07 6.20
C ILE A 369 -14.56 13.15 4.81
N VAL A 370 -14.29 12.17 3.96
CA VAL A 370 -14.80 12.13 2.58
C VAL A 370 -16.33 12.00 2.57
N ASN A 371 -16.91 11.18 3.44
CA ASN A 371 -18.37 11.08 3.56
C ASN A 371 -18.99 12.43 3.92
N HIS A 372 -18.36 13.19 4.84
CA HIS A 372 -18.87 14.48 5.29
C HIS A 372 -18.74 15.57 4.22
N PHE A 373 -17.59 15.68 3.54
CA PHE A 373 -17.34 16.80 2.61
C PHE A 373 -17.71 16.49 1.17
N VAL A 374 -17.66 15.23 0.75
CA VAL A 374 -17.82 14.84 -0.67
C VAL A 374 -19.13 14.12 -0.93
N TYR A 375 -19.36 12.99 -0.24
CA TYR A 375 -20.49 12.13 -0.57
C TYR A 375 -21.83 12.63 -0.02
N SER A 376 -21.81 13.61 0.89
CA SER A 376 -23.00 14.37 1.30
C SER A 376 -23.47 15.37 0.24
N GLN A 377 -22.63 15.70 -0.75
CA GLN A 377 -22.96 16.67 -1.79
C GLN A 377 -23.67 15.99 -2.98
N THR A 378 -24.64 16.68 -3.55
CA THR A 378 -25.37 16.22 -4.74
C THR A 378 -24.87 16.89 -6.03
N ASP A 379 -24.39 18.13 -5.94
CA ASP A 379 -23.86 18.89 -7.05
C ASP A 379 -22.41 18.55 -7.39
N ALA A 380 -22.05 18.51 -8.68
CA ALA A 380 -20.71 18.12 -9.14
C ALA A 380 -19.62 19.10 -8.69
N LEU A 381 -19.88 20.40 -8.76
CA LEU A 381 -18.93 21.42 -8.30
C LEU A 381 -18.72 21.37 -6.79
N ALA A 382 -19.82 21.17 -6.03
CA ALA A 382 -19.76 21.02 -4.58
C ALA A 382 -18.99 19.75 -4.17
N LYS A 383 -19.12 18.64 -4.92
CA LYS A 383 -18.30 17.44 -4.70
C LYS A 383 -16.82 17.69 -4.91
N VAL A 384 -16.44 18.36 -5.99
CA VAL A 384 -15.03 18.71 -6.24
C VAL A 384 -14.49 19.63 -5.16
N ALA A 385 -15.25 20.64 -4.75
CA ALA A 385 -14.87 21.50 -3.61
C ALA A 385 -14.73 20.72 -2.30
N GLY A 386 -15.61 19.75 -2.06
CA GLY A 386 -15.52 18.82 -0.95
C GLY A 386 -14.27 17.97 -0.97
N TRP A 387 -13.86 17.47 -2.15
CA TRP A 387 -12.60 16.79 -2.34
C TRP A 387 -11.40 17.66 -2.02
N GLN A 388 -11.35 18.89 -2.55
CA GLN A 388 -10.27 19.83 -2.26
C GLN A 388 -10.16 20.11 -0.76
N THR A 389 -11.29 20.32 -0.09
CA THR A 389 -11.35 20.48 1.37
C THR A 389 -10.80 19.26 2.09
N SER A 390 -11.20 18.06 1.68
CA SER A 390 -10.70 16.80 2.26
C SER A 390 -9.19 16.66 2.12
N TRP A 391 -8.62 16.99 0.96
CA TRP A 391 -7.18 16.96 0.75
C TRP A 391 -6.43 17.98 1.63
N PHE A 392 -6.99 19.18 1.84
CA PHE A 392 -6.42 20.15 2.77
C PHE A 392 -6.51 19.69 4.23
N VAL A 393 -7.58 18.98 4.63
CA VAL A 393 -7.67 18.36 5.97
C VAL A 393 -6.58 17.30 6.14
N PHE A 394 -6.34 16.45 5.15
CA PHE A 394 -5.24 15.46 5.18
C PHE A 394 -3.87 16.12 5.22
N ALA A 395 -3.66 17.21 4.45
CA ALA A 395 -2.44 17.99 4.48
C ALA A 395 -2.21 18.65 5.85
N GLY A 396 -3.26 19.20 6.45
CA GLY A 396 -3.23 19.79 7.79
C GLY A 396 -2.86 18.77 8.86
N PHE A 397 -3.45 17.58 8.83
CA PHE A 397 -3.08 16.48 9.72
C PHE A 397 -1.60 16.09 9.54
N ALA A 398 -1.15 15.91 8.30
CA ALA A 398 0.25 15.60 7.99
C ALA A 398 1.20 16.68 8.53
N LEU A 399 0.82 17.96 8.40
CA LEU A 399 1.60 19.10 8.91
C LEU A 399 1.72 19.06 10.44
N VAL A 400 0.61 18.82 11.14
CA VAL A 400 0.61 18.70 12.60
C VAL A 400 1.52 17.55 13.04
N VAL A 401 1.44 16.39 12.38
CA VAL A 401 2.31 15.23 12.67
C VAL A 401 3.78 15.58 12.41
N ALA A 402 4.10 16.24 11.28
CA ALA A 402 5.47 16.62 10.94
C ALA A 402 6.08 17.60 11.96
N VAL A 403 5.33 18.65 12.34
CA VAL A 403 5.76 19.65 13.31
C VAL A 403 5.91 19.03 14.70
N ALA A 404 4.94 18.24 15.14
CA ALA A 404 5.01 17.53 16.42
C ALA A 404 6.22 16.58 16.48
N PHE A 405 6.47 15.82 15.41
CA PHE A 405 7.65 14.95 15.32
C PHE A 405 8.95 15.75 15.38
N ALA A 406 9.06 16.87 14.69
CA ALA A 406 10.23 17.72 14.69
C ALA A 406 10.59 18.20 16.11
N LEU A 407 9.56 18.56 16.90
CA LEU A 407 9.71 19.11 18.26
C LEU A 407 9.93 18.01 19.31
N ILE A 408 9.20 16.89 19.22
CA ILE A 408 9.14 15.85 20.25
C ILE A 408 10.22 14.79 20.05
N PHE A 409 10.45 14.35 18.81
CA PHE A 409 11.40 13.28 18.51
C PHE A 409 12.83 13.82 18.48
N LYS A 410 13.61 13.51 19.51
CA LYS A 410 15.00 13.93 19.61
C LYS A 410 15.91 12.76 19.18
N TYR A 411 16.61 12.96 18.07
CA TYR A 411 17.60 12.01 17.55
C TYR A 411 18.79 12.78 16.96
N LYS A 412 20.00 12.48 17.44
CA LYS A 412 21.23 13.12 16.98
C LYS A 412 21.83 12.28 15.86
N HIS A 413 22.16 12.92 14.77
CA HIS A 413 22.85 12.26 13.66
C HIS A 413 24.35 12.21 13.94
N GLU A 414 24.92 11.01 13.84
CA GLU A 414 26.36 10.79 13.83
C GLU A 414 26.77 10.32 12.43
N PRO A 415 27.53 11.15 11.66
CA PRO A 415 27.85 10.85 10.25
C PRO A 415 28.59 9.53 10.03
N ASN A 416 29.38 9.10 11.04
CA ASN A 416 30.15 7.85 10.99
C ASN A 416 29.31 6.57 11.23
N ASP A 417 28.05 6.72 11.62
CA ASP A 417 27.18 5.58 11.89
C ASP A 417 26.58 4.94 10.64
N ILE A 418 26.69 5.59 9.48
CA ILE A 418 26.19 5.04 8.22
C ILE A 418 27.39 4.46 7.44
N LYS A 419 28.00 3.44 8.01
CA LYS A 419 28.98 2.61 7.31
C LYS A 419 28.24 1.47 6.61
N HIS A 420 28.36 1.47 5.27
CA HIS A 420 28.09 0.41 4.25
C HIS A 420 26.90 -0.52 4.45
#